data_543e507e78b5084ccaedf048021f3677
#
_entry.id   543e507e78b5084ccaedf048021f3677
#
_cell.length_a   1.000
_cell.length_b   1.000
_cell.length_c   1.000
_cell.angle_alpha   90.00
_cell.angle_beta   90.00
_cell.angle_gamma   90.00
#
_symmetry.space_group_name_H-M   'P 1'
#
loop_
_entity.id
_entity.type
_entity.pdbx_description
1 polymer ?
#
loop_
_entity_poly.entity_id
_entity_poly.type
_entity_poly.pdbx_seq_one_letter_code
_entity_poly.pdbx_strand_id
1 'polypeptide(L)'
;MPSIIFGCLRKIPEGISLASDFYRVESNQVQFLRDMTFMQDSTRIVDQQIYPKVYDLIDSAEQFLVLDIFLFIETSIDTNPEWIPTTTLLTNKLVQKKKNNPDMPIYFITDEFNIFYYSHKNKHLEQMKEAGIEVIMTNMAKLRDSHQPYSLFWRLIPRWFGNPNYQGWLPNPFTEPKEDIAIRSYLKLLNFKANHRKIILSEKEAIITSANPHSASSLHSNIGFRMEGEILQDILFSEKAIAKLSGSSIDIEFSPQPTTGPIKIQYITEQKIQKSLLSNIEQLDASDSLDIGVFYISDRKIVKALKKARERQAGIRILLDANKDAFGKEKNGIPNRQVAWELHKAGIPIRWANTHGEQFHTKMDIFTEPDSVVIIGGSANFTKRNLGNKNLEANIAIKAPRRESISQEVKQYFHSLWQHEKYSLPFEAYKETSTLKYWLYRYQEFTGASTF
;
A
#
# COMPACT_ATOMS: atom_id res chain seq x y z
N MET A 1 -32.78 5.08 -5.59
CA MET A 1 -32.04 5.94 -4.62
C MET A 1 -31.62 5.22 -3.32
N PRO A 2 -32.46 4.45 -2.58
CA PRO A 2 -32.02 3.81 -1.32
C PRO A 2 -30.76 2.93 -1.45
N SER A 3 -30.60 2.17 -2.52
CA SER A 3 -29.48 1.25 -2.73
C SER A 3 -28.13 1.94 -3.02
N ILE A 4 -28.14 3.13 -3.64
CA ILE A 4 -26.90 3.94 -3.83
C ILE A 4 -26.50 4.53 -2.49
N ILE A 5 -27.44 5.13 -1.77
CA ILE A 5 -27.22 5.70 -0.43
C ILE A 5 -26.72 4.61 0.53
N PHE A 6 -27.29 3.41 0.48
CA PHE A 6 -26.89 2.28 1.31
C PHE A 6 -25.41 1.90 1.10
N GLY A 7 -24.93 1.83 -0.14
CA GLY A 7 -23.52 1.48 -0.43
C GLY A 7 -22.52 2.55 0.04
N CYS A 8 -22.93 3.84 0.05
CA CYS A 8 -22.09 4.96 0.48
C CYS A 8 -22.03 5.12 2.00
N LEU A 9 -23.16 4.85 2.69
CA LEU A 9 -23.32 5.03 4.14
C LEU A 9 -23.11 3.75 4.95
N ARG A 10 -22.68 2.67 4.31
CA ARG A 10 -22.42 1.41 5.01
C ARG A 10 -21.47 1.64 6.18
N LYS A 11 -21.87 1.20 7.38
CA LYS A 11 -21.01 1.22 8.56
C LYS A 11 -19.79 0.34 8.29
N ILE A 12 -18.63 0.84 8.65
CA ILE A 12 -17.40 0.05 8.66
C ILE A 12 -17.45 -0.84 9.91
N PRO A 13 -17.17 -2.15 9.80
CA PRO A 13 -17.13 -3.03 10.97
C PRO A 13 -16.10 -2.55 12.00
N GLU A 14 -16.33 -2.90 13.26
CA GLU A 14 -15.40 -2.63 14.35
C GLU A 14 -14.04 -3.33 14.07
N GLY A 15 -12.94 -2.69 14.46
CA GLY A 15 -11.57 -3.13 14.17
C GLY A 15 -11.07 -2.76 12.77
N ILE A 16 -11.97 -2.38 11.85
CA ILE A 16 -11.63 -1.77 10.55
C ILE A 16 -11.71 -0.25 10.70
N SER A 17 -10.79 0.50 10.08
CA SER A 17 -10.65 1.95 10.25
C SER A 17 -10.25 2.35 11.68
N LEU A 18 -9.16 1.75 12.13
CA LEU A 18 -8.57 1.91 13.45
C LEU A 18 -7.54 3.06 13.47
N ALA A 19 -7.46 3.76 14.57
CA ALA A 19 -6.28 4.48 15.03
C ALA A 19 -6.01 3.98 16.44
N SER A 20 -4.89 3.32 16.64
CA SER A 20 -4.45 2.86 17.96
C SER A 20 -4.12 4.03 18.89
N ASP A 21 -3.85 3.75 20.14
CA ASP A 21 -3.13 4.69 20.99
C ASP A 21 -1.68 4.91 20.50
N PHE A 22 -1.03 5.93 21.01
CA PHE A 22 0.40 6.14 20.81
C PHE A 22 1.20 5.33 21.83
N TYR A 23 1.98 4.39 21.34
CA TYR A 23 2.91 3.61 22.15
C TYR A 23 4.31 4.24 22.12
N ARG A 24 5.06 4.10 23.21
CA ARG A 24 6.43 4.60 23.33
C ARG A 24 7.41 3.46 23.08
N VAL A 25 8.40 3.69 22.23
CA VAL A 25 9.43 2.70 21.90
C VAL A 25 10.82 3.32 21.91
N GLU A 26 11.83 2.47 22.13
CA GLU A 26 13.23 2.83 21.98
C GLU A 26 13.64 2.82 20.50
N SER A 27 14.78 3.45 20.18
CA SER A 27 15.28 3.58 18.81
C SER A 27 15.54 2.26 18.10
N ASN A 28 15.90 1.20 18.83
CA ASN A 28 16.13 -0.15 18.28
C ASN A 28 14.84 -0.95 18.06
N GLN A 29 13.70 -0.47 18.57
CA GLN A 29 12.39 -1.13 18.45
C GLN A 29 11.59 -0.63 17.25
N VAL A 30 12.08 0.36 16.52
CA VAL A 30 11.49 0.84 15.27
C VAL A 30 12.57 1.07 14.23
N GLN A 31 12.37 0.58 13.02
CA GLN A 31 13.35 0.68 11.93
C GLN A 31 12.68 1.09 10.63
N PHE A 32 13.30 2.02 9.91
CA PHE A 32 12.96 2.35 8.54
C PHE A 32 13.61 1.36 7.59
N LEU A 33 12.83 0.83 6.64
CA LEU A 33 13.29 -0.09 5.60
C LEU A 33 12.96 0.52 4.23
N ARG A 34 13.81 0.27 3.25
CA ARG A 34 13.61 0.76 1.90
C ARG A 34 14.07 -0.24 0.85
N ASP A 35 13.40 -0.23 -0.28
CA ASP A 35 13.89 -0.82 -1.52
C ASP A 35 14.11 0.31 -2.52
N MET A 36 15.23 0.26 -3.23
CA MET A 36 15.59 1.26 -4.24
C MET A 36 16.08 0.58 -5.50
N THR A 37 15.57 1.00 -6.63
CA THR A 37 16.11 0.66 -7.95
C THR A 37 16.44 1.94 -8.69
N PHE A 38 17.64 2.01 -9.27
CA PHE A 38 18.11 3.16 -10.02
C PHE A 38 19.21 2.78 -11.01
N MET A 39 19.46 3.63 -11.97
CA MET A 39 20.58 3.46 -12.91
C MET A 39 21.83 4.19 -12.41
N GLN A 40 22.96 3.53 -12.49
CA GLN A 40 24.28 4.11 -12.25
C GLN A 40 25.22 3.64 -13.37
N ASP A 41 25.78 4.57 -14.13
CA ASP A 41 26.69 4.29 -15.25
C ASP A 41 26.16 3.19 -16.20
N SER A 42 24.88 3.31 -16.60
CA SER A 42 24.15 2.35 -17.44
C SER A 42 23.92 0.96 -16.80
N THR A 43 24.26 0.77 -15.54
CA THR A 43 23.98 -0.46 -14.77
C THR A 43 22.79 -0.23 -13.85
N ARG A 44 21.85 -1.19 -13.83
CA ARG A 44 20.75 -1.16 -12.85
C ARG A 44 21.26 -1.64 -11.49
N ILE A 45 21.07 -0.80 -10.49
CA ILE A 45 21.36 -1.13 -9.09
C ILE A 45 20.04 -1.43 -8.40
N VAL A 46 19.98 -2.54 -7.68
CA VAL A 46 18.84 -3.00 -6.90
C VAL A 46 19.28 -3.19 -5.45
N ASP A 47 18.85 -2.28 -4.57
CA ASP A 47 19.13 -2.31 -3.14
C ASP A 47 17.82 -2.61 -2.40
N GLN A 48 17.67 -3.82 -1.86
CA GLN A 48 16.45 -4.30 -1.22
C GLN A 48 16.70 -4.66 0.24
N GLN A 49 15.89 -4.09 1.13
CA GLN A 49 15.93 -4.31 2.56
C GLN A 49 14.66 -4.97 3.11
N ILE A 50 13.51 -4.79 2.42
CA ILE A 50 12.20 -5.15 2.97
C ILE A 50 12.03 -6.67 3.01
N TYR A 51 12.12 -7.38 1.88
CA TYR A 51 11.92 -8.84 1.89
C TYR A 51 13.01 -9.63 2.62
N PRO A 52 14.31 -9.27 2.57
CA PRO A 52 15.30 -9.85 3.49
C PRO A 52 14.84 -9.76 4.95
N LYS A 53 14.37 -8.59 5.41
CA LYS A 53 13.87 -8.41 6.77
C LYS A 53 12.58 -9.17 7.06
N VAL A 54 11.68 -9.31 6.09
CA VAL A 54 10.49 -10.19 6.19
C VAL A 54 10.90 -11.65 6.39
N TYR A 55 11.93 -12.12 5.71
CA TYR A 55 12.44 -13.49 5.89
C TYR A 55 13.06 -13.70 7.28
N ASP A 56 13.80 -12.71 7.78
CA ASP A 56 14.31 -12.73 9.16
C ASP A 56 13.18 -12.82 10.19
N LEU A 57 12.11 -12.02 10.01
CA LEU A 57 10.92 -12.05 10.86
C LEU A 57 10.27 -13.45 10.84
N ILE A 58 10.09 -14.04 9.67
CA ILE A 58 9.51 -15.39 9.53
C ILE A 58 10.39 -16.43 10.25
N ASP A 59 11.70 -16.33 10.10
CA ASP A 59 12.63 -17.25 10.76
C ASP A 59 12.58 -17.12 12.29
N SER A 60 12.53 -15.91 12.80
CA SER A 60 12.56 -15.61 14.23
C SER A 60 11.24 -15.89 14.96
N ALA A 61 10.10 -15.95 14.25
CA ALA A 61 8.79 -16.21 14.84
C ALA A 61 8.73 -17.59 15.50
N GLU A 62 8.14 -17.68 16.70
CA GLU A 62 8.07 -18.91 17.50
C GLU A 62 6.63 -19.30 17.85
N GLN A 63 5.71 -18.31 17.96
CA GLN A 63 4.35 -18.56 18.42
C GLN A 63 3.32 -18.51 17.28
N PHE A 64 3.40 -17.52 16.40
CA PHE A 64 2.46 -17.38 15.29
C PHE A 64 3.03 -16.51 14.17
N LEU A 65 2.37 -16.60 13.01
CA LEU A 65 2.55 -15.67 11.89
C LEU A 65 1.18 -15.25 11.33
N VAL A 66 1.01 -13.95 11.09
CA VAL A 66 -0.11 -13.39 10.33
C VAL A 66 0.46 -12.51 9.23
N LEU A 67 0.15 -12.85 7.98
CA LEU A 67 0.51 -12.06 6.81
C LEU A 67 -0.75 -11.56 6.13
N ASP A 68 -0.84 -10.26 5.87
CA ASP A 68 -1.89 -9.68 5.04
C ASP A 68 -1.23 -9.02 3.81
N ILE A 69 -1.43 -9.64 2.65
CA ILE A 69 -0.69 -9.33 1.41
C ILE A 69 -1.68 -9.14 0.25
N PHE A 70 -1.64 -7.95 -0.35
CA PHE A 70 -2.52 -7.61 -1.47
C PHE A 70 -2.21 -8.41 -2.73
N LEU A 71 -1.01 -8.22 -3.31
CA LEU A 71 -0.66 -8.79 -4.61
C LEU A 71 0.32 -9.94 -4.43
N PHE A 72 -0.12 -11.14 -4.79
CA PHE A 72 0.60 -12.40 -4.61
C PHE A 72 0.46 -13.29 -5.84
N ILE A 73 0.99 -12.82 -6.97
CA ILE A 73 0.95 -13.50 -8.27
C ILE A 73 2.38 -13.65 -8.79
N GLU A 74 2.74 -14.84 -9.22
CA GLU A 74 3.99 -15.07 -9.95
C GLU A 74 3.76 -14.76 -11.42
N THR A 75 4.43 -13.73 -11.93
CA THR A 75 4.55 -13.51 -13.36
C THR A 75 5.78 -14.28 -13.86
N SER A 76 5.71 -14.90 -15.02
CA SER A 76 6.84 -15.69 -15.54
C SER A 76 8.12 -14.87 -15.61
N ILE A 77 9.19 -15.38 -14.98
CA ILE A 77 10.53 -14.79 -15.05
C ILE A 77 11.05 -14.80 -16.48
N ASP A 78 10.56 -15.71 -17.32
CA ASP A 78 10.91 -15.79 -18.73
C ASP A 78 10.55 -14.51 -19.51
N THR A 79 9.60 -13.70 -18.98
CA THR A 79 9.24 -12.41 -19.58
C THR A 79 10.22 -11.29 -19.23
N ASN A 80 10.91 -11.38 -18.10
CA ASN A 80 11.98 -10.46 -17.69
C ASN A 80 12.92 -11.13 -16.68
N PRO A 81 14.14 -11.49 -17.10
CA PRO A 81 15.11 -12.21 -16.25
C PRO A 81 15.66 -11.38 -15.09
N GLU A 82 15.45 -10.06 -15.07
CA GLU A 82 15.84 -9.20 -13.95
C GLU A 82 14.88 -9.29 -12.76
N TRP A 83 13.66 -9.82 -12.95
CA TRP A 83 12.69 -9.94 -11.88
C TRP A 83 13.07 -11.00 -10.85
N ILE A 84 12.89 -10.67 -9.59
CA ILE A 84 13.12 -11.59 -8.47
C ILE A 84 11.85 -12.40 -8.21
N PRO A 85 11.91 -13.73 -8.06
CA PRO A 85 10.74 -14.59 -7.84
C PRO A 85 10.23 -14.48 -6.38
N THR A 86 9.88 -13.27 -5.94
CA THR A 86 9.52 -12.99 -4.54
C THR A 86 8.32 -13.77 -4.06
N THR A 87 7.33 -14.04 -4.94
CA THR A 87 6.17 -14.87 -4.60
C THR A 87 6.60 -16.30 -4.27
N THR A 88 7.42 -16.92 -5.13
CA THR A 88 7.95 -18.27 -4.92
C THR A 88 8.84 -18.33 -3.67
N LEU A 89 9.73 -17.36 -3.48
CA LEU A 89 10.62 -17.32 -2.30
C LEU A 89 9.82 -17.21 -1.00
N LEU A 90 8.81 -16.34 -0.94
CA LEU A 90 7.96 -16.20 0.25
C LEU A 90 7.12 -17.47 0.50
N THR A 91 6.56 -18.07 -0.56
CA THR A 91 5.82 -19.32 -0.46
C THR A 91 6.68 -20.42 0.16
N ASN A 92 7.88 -20.63 -0.40
CA ASN A 92 8.81 -21.67 0.08
C ASN A 92 9.22 -21.42 1.54
N LYS A 93 9.45 -20.15 1.91
CA LYS A 93 9.81 -19.77 3.27
C LYS A 93 8.70 -20.11 4.27
N LEU A 94 7.44 -19.76 3.96
CA LEU A 94 6.29 -20.03 4.82
C LEU A 94 5.99 -21.54 4.91
N VAL A 95 6.02 -22.26 3.80
CA VAL A 95 5.83 -23.71 3.75
C VAL A 95 6.91 -24.43 4.57
N GLN A 96 8.17 -24.01 4.44
CA GLN A 96 9.26 -24.56 5.23
C GLN A 96 9.11 -24.27 6.73
N LYS A 97 8.70 -23.04 7.08
CA LYS A 97 8.42 -22.66 8.47
C LYS A 97 7.32 -23.53 9.07
N LYS A 98 6.20 -23.75 8.34
CA LYS A 98 5.09 -24.59 8.79
C LYS A 98 5.48 -26.06 8.92
N LYS A 99 6.30 -26.59 8.01
CA LYS A 99 6.81 -27.97 8.09
C LYS A 99 7.71 -28.18 9.31
N ASN A 100 8.57 -27.20 9.61
CA ASN A 100 9.46 -27.26 10.76
C ASN A 100 8.74 -27.06 12.11
N ASN A 101 7.57 -26.39 12.09
CA ASN A 101 6.75 -26.07 13.26
C ASN A 101 5.28 -26.40 12.97
N PRO A 102 4.88 -27.68 12.94
CA PRO A 102 3.54 -28.09 12.49
C PRO A 102 2.39 -27.52 13.31
N ASP A 103 2.59 -27.29 14.61
CA ASP A 103 1.57 -26.77 15.52
C ASP A 103 1.48 -25.24 15.51
N MET A 104 2.45 -24.54 14.94
CA MET A 104 2.46 -23.07 14.86
C MET A 104 1.33 -22.57 13.95
N PRO A 105 0.41 -21.71 14.42
CA PRO A 105 -0.60 -21.09 13.57
C PRO A 105 0.03 -20.10 12.61
N ILE A 106 -0.25 -20.27 11.33
CA ILE A 106 0.16 -19.35 10.25
C ILE A 106 -1.08 -19.01 9.44
N TYR A 107 -1.41 -17.71 9.38
CA TYR A 107 -2.52 -17.16 8.63
C TYR A 107 -1.99 -16.30 7.48
N PHE A 108 -2.51 -16.54 6.30
CA PHE A 108 -2.20 -15.76 5.09
C PHE A 108 -3.49 -15.12 4.55
N ILE A 109 -3.65 -13.83 4.81
CA ILE A 109 -4.79 -13.03 4.35
C ILE A 109 -4.43 -12.44 2.99
N THR A 110 -5.32 -12.52 2.02
CA THR A 110 -5.06 -11.97 0.69
C THR A 110 -6.35 -11.59 -0.04
N ASP A 111 -6.19 -10.93 -1.20
CA ASP A 111 -7.31 -10.43 -2.00
C ASP A 111 -7.76 -11.43 -3.06
N GLU A 112 -9.06 -11.45 -3.37
CA GLU A 112 -9.65 -12.27 -4.44
C GLU A 112 -9.05 -11.95 -5.83
N PHE A 113 -8.36 -10.82 -5.99
CA PHE A 113 -7.64 -10.49 -7.21
C PHE A 113 -6.57 -11.54 -7.55
N ASN A 114 -5.94 -12.16 -6.56
CA ASN A 114 -4.90 -13.17 -6.73
C ASN A 114 -5.39 -14.50 -7.32
N ILE A 115 -6.69 -14.71 -7.38
CA ILE A 115 -7.36 -15.82 -8.09
C ILE A 115 -8.29 -15.29 -9.19
N PHE A 116 -8.08 -14.07 -9.57
CA PHE A 116 -8.89 -13.27 -10.49
C PHE A 116 -10.38 -13.48 -10.28
N TYR A 117 -10.81 -13.23 -9.04
CA TYR A 117 -12.22 -13.37 -8.61
C TYR A 117 -12.81 -14.76 -8.90
N TYR A 118 -12.04 -15.82 -8.57
CA TYR A 118 -12.38 -17.24 -8.75
C TYR A 118 -12.41 -17.72 -10.22
N SER A 119 -11.74 -17.02 -11.15
CA SER A 119 -11.57 -17.52 -12.53
C SER A 119 -10.47 -18.59 -12.65
N HIS A 120 -9.42 -18.48 -11.86
CA HIS A 120 -8.34 -19.48 -11.84
C HIS A 120 -7.84 -19.73 -10.42
N LYS A 121 -7.05 -20.79 -10.25
CA LYS A 121 -6.37 -21.12 -9.00
C LYS A 121 -4.99 -20.48 -8.96
N ASN A 122 -4.55 -20.10 -7.77
CA ASN A 122 -3.19 -19.65 -7.55
C ASN A 122 -2.37 -20.78 -6.92
N LYS A 123 -1.38 -21.30 -7.66
CA LYS A 123 -0.56 -22.47 -7.24
C LYS A 123 0.12 -22.24 -5.87
N HIS A 124 0.55 -21.03 -5.58
CA HIS A 124 1.24 -20.69 -4.34
C HIS A 124 0.30 -20.73 -3.13
N LEU A 125 -0.94 -20.23 -3.30
CA LEU A 125 -1.96 -20.31 -2.26
C LEU A 125 -2.38 -21.76 -1.99
N GLU A 126 -2.48 -22.60 -3.04
CA GLU A 126 -2.76 -24.03 -2.88
C GLU A 126 -1.61 -24.75 -2.14
N GLN A 127 -0.35 -24.50 -2.50
CA GLN A 127 0.81 -25.03 -1.78
C GLN A 127 0.83 -24.65 -0.29
N MET A 128 0.44 -23.43 0.04
CA MET A 128 0.33 -22.99 1.43
C MET A 128 -0.78 -23.76 2.18
N LYS A 129 -1.95 -23.93 1.57
CA LYS A 129 -3.06 -24.72 2.15
C LYS A 129 -2.67 -26.20 2.36
N GLU A 130 -2.02 -26.82 1.37
CA GLU A 130 -1.52 -28.19 1.47
C GLU A 130 -0.51 -28.37 2.60
N ALA A 131 0.26 -27.32 2.90
CA ALA A 131 1.19 -27.32 4.02
C ALA A 131 0.52 -27.07 5.39
N GLY A 132 -0.79 -26.77 5.44
CA GLY A 132 -1.53 -26.49 6.66
C GLY A 132 -1.49 -25.01 7.09
N ILE A 133 -1.21 -24.09 6.16
CA ILE A 133 -1.33 -22.64 6.38
C ILE A 133 -2.76 -22.23 6.09
N GLU A 134 -3.39 -21.45 6.98
CA GLU A 134 -4.76 -20.98 6.78
C GLU A 134 -4.75 -19.76 5.83
N VAL A 135 -5.32 -19.94 4.63
CA VAL A 135 -5.44 -18.90 3.61
C VAL A 135 -6.83 -18.27 3.66
N ILE A 136 -6.88 -16.99 3.99
CA ILE A 136 -8.12 -16.21 4.13
C ILE A 136 -8.27 -15.27 2.94
N MET A 137 -9.31 -15.49 2.12
CA MET A 137 -9.66 -14.61 1.00
C MET A 137 -10.55 -13.47 1.49
N THR A 138 -10.13 -12.23 1.33
CA THR A 138 -10.86 -11.07 1.86
C THR A 138 -12.18 -10.81 1.14
N ASN A 139 -13.25 -10.61 1.90
CA ASN A 139 -14.57 -10.29 1.37
C ASN A 139 -14.80 -8.78 1.28
N MET A 140 -14.34 -8.16 0.22
CA MET A 140 -14.46 -6.73 -0.01
C MET A 140 -15.88 -6.26 -0.32
N ALA A 141 -16.83 -7.17 -0.53
CA ALA A 141 -18.24 -6.82 -0.80
C ALA A 141 -18.91 -6.08 0.37
N LYS A 142 -18.37 -6.23 1.61
CA LYS A 142 -18.89 -5.58 2.81
C LYS A 142 -18.39 -4.14 3.01
N LEU A 143 -17.38 -3.68 2.26
CA LEU A 143 -16.89 -2.30 2.31
C LEU A 143 -17.75 -1.35 1.46
N ARG A 144 -17.49 -0.03 1.61
CA ARG A 144 -18.16 1.02 0.84
C ARG A 144 -17.88 0.90 -0.65
N ASP A 145 -18.80 1.39 -1.46
CA ASP A 145 -18.66 1.34 -2.92
C ASP A 145 -17.56 2.28 -3.42
N SER A 146 -16.68 1.75 -4.26
CA SER A 146 -15.60 2.52 -4.90
C SER A 146 -16.12 3.34 -6.07
N HIS A 147 -16.93 2.76 -6.94
CA HIS A 147 -17.55 3.37 -8.12
C HIS A 147 -19.08 3.28 -7.98
N GLN A 148 -19.69 4.29 -7.37
CA GLN A 148 -21.08 4.24 -6.92
C GLN A 148 -22.12 3.82 -7.98
N PRO A 149 -22.18 4.41 -9.19
CA PRO A 149 -23.14 4.01 -10.22
C PRO A 149 -22.92 2.56 -10.66
N TYR A 150 -21.67 2.19 -10.89
CA TYR A 150 -21.34 0.84 -11.32
C TYR A 150 -21.57 -0.21 -10.24
N SER A 151 -21.27 0.10 -8.98
CA SER A 151 -21.53 -0.81 -7.85
C SER A 151 -23.03 -1.09 -7.67
N LEU A 152 -23.89 -0.14 -7.98
CA LEU A 152 -25.34 -0.36 -8.02
C LEU A 152 -25.70 -1.34 -9.13
N PHE A 153 -25.24 -1.08 -10.36
CA PHE A 153 -25.45 -1.97 -11.51
C PHE A 153 -24.93 -3.39 -11.20
N TRP A 154 -23.72 -3.51 -10.67
CA TRP A 154 -23.13 -4.78 -10.25
C TRP A 154 -24.03 -5.55 -9.27
N ARG A 155 -24.58 -4.89 -8.25
CA ARG A 155 -25.45 -5.52 -7.26
C ARG A 155 -26.79 -5.97 -7.82
N LEU A 156 -27.33 -5.25 -8.78
CA LEU A 156 -28.66 -5.53 -9.34
C LEU A 156 -28.62 -6.64 -10.39
N ILE A 157 -27.57 -6.72 -11.19
CA ILE A 157 -27.51 -7.57 -12.37
C ILE A 157 -26.31 -8.53 -12.36
N PRO A 158 -25.03 -8.09 -12.58
CA PRO A 158 -23.93 -9.02 -12.86
C PRO A 158 -23.63 -10.02 -11.76
N ARG A 159 -23.80 -9.64 -10.50
CA ARG A 159 -23.48 -10.52 -9.35
C ARG A 159 -24.29 -11.82 -9.32
N TRP A 160 -25.44 -11.86 -9.98
CA TRP A 160 -26.35 -13.02 -9.98
C TRP A 160 -26.09 -13.98 -11.13
N PHE A 161 -25.36 -13.56 -12.16
CA PHE A 161 -25.13 -14.33 -13.36
C PHE A 161 -23.68 -14.79 -13.45
N GLY A 162 -23.51 -16.02 -13.94
CA GLY A 162 -22.19 -16.60 -14.18
C GLY A 162 -21.42 -16.84 -12.88
N ASN A 163 -21.04 -18.06 -12.64
CA ASN A 163 -20.07 -18.39 -11.59
C ASN A 163 -18.77 -18.74 -12.30
N PRO A 164 -17.65 -18.09 -11.97
CA PRO A 164 -16.37 -18.41 -12.59
C PRO A 164 -15.94 -19.85 -12.30
N ASN A 165 -16.15 -20.39 -11.08
CA ASN A 165 -15.80 -21.76 -10.66
C ASN A 165 -14.48 -22.26 -11.27
N TYR A 166 -13.45 -21.38 -11.33
CA TYR A 166 -12.17 -21.64 -11.98
C TYR A 166 -12.27 -21.97 -13.49
N GLN A 167 -13.31 -21.47 -14.15
CA GLN A 167 -13.52 -21.61 -15.60
C GLN A 167 -13.63 -20.21 -16.23
N GLY A 168 -12.71 -19.90 -17.11
CA GLY A 168 -12.70 -18.70 -17.93
C GLY A 168 -12.66 -19.07 -19.41
N TRP A 169 -12.89 -18.09 -20.28
CA TRP A 169 -12.78 -18.20 -21.74
C TRP A 169 -12.31 -16.91 -22.40
N LEU A 170 -12.07 -15.88 -21.60
CA LEU A 170 -11.49 -14.61 -22.07
C LEU A 170 -10.04 -14.50 -21.56
N PRO A 171 -9.09 -14.03 -22.37
CA PRO A 171 -7.70 -13.90 -21.94
C PRO A 171 -7.55 -12.89 -20.80
N ASN A 172 -6.81 -13.26 -19.75
CA ASN A 172 -6.47 -12.36 -18.65
C ASN A 172 -5.40 -11.35 -19.11
N PRO A 173 -5.66 -10.03 -19.06
CA PRO A 173 -4.70 -9.03 -19.49
C PRO A 173 -3.57 -8.77 -18.47
N PHE A 174 -3.63 -9.38 -17.28
CA PHE A 174 -2.73 -9.13 -16.15
C PHE A 174 -1.77 -10.29 -15.85
N THR A 175 -1.92 -11.44 -16.51
CA THR A 175 -1.02 -12.60 -16.32
C THR A 175 -0.30 -12.98 -17.61
N GLU A 176 0.92 -13.47 -17.47
CA GLU A 176 1.69 -14.14 -18.51
C GLU A 176 2.21 -15.48 -17.93
N PRO A 177 1.97 -16.65 -18.54
CA PRO A 177 1.11 -16.82 -19.73
C PRO A 177 -0.34 -16.40 -19.45
N LYS A 178 -1.07 -16.03 -20.49
CA LYS A 178 -2.46 -15.59 -20.37
C LYS A 178 -3.35 -16.76 -19.93
N GLU A 179 -3.88 -16.64 -18.72
CA GLU A 179 -4.90 -17.54 -18.21
C GLU A 179 -6.29 -17.03 -18.60
N ASP A 180 -7.21 -17.94 -18.89
CA ASP A 180 -8.57 -17.54 -19.26
C ASP A 180 -9.39 -17.15 -18.02
N ILE A 181 -10.16 -16.07 -18.14
CA ILE A 181 -11.02 -15.53 -17.09
C ILE A 181 -12.47 -15.41 -17.53
N ALA A 182 -13.39 -15.48 -16.57
CA ALA A 182 -14.81 -15.34 -16.81
C ALA A 182 -15.22 -13.88 -17.05
N ILE A 183 -16.23 -13.62 -17.90
CA ILE A 183 -16.84 -12.30 -18.07
C ILE A 183 -17.19 -11.66 -16.73
N ARG A 184 -17.76 -12.44 -15.81
CA ARG A 184 -18.12 -11.93 -14.48
C ARG A 184 -16.93 -11.39 -13.71
N SER A 185 -15.76 -11.98 -13.84
CA SER A 185 -14.52 -11.50 -13.21
C SER A 185 -14.05 -10.18 -13.80
N TYR A 186 -14.17 -9.98 -15.12
CA TYR A 186 -13.97 -8.67 -15.75
C TYR A 186 -14.94 -7.62 -15.22
N LEU A 187 -16.23 -7.96 -15.14
CA LEU A 187 -17.24 -7.05 -14.61
C LEU A 187 -17.02 -6.75 -13.14
N LYS A 188 -16.50 -7.72 -12.35
CA LYS A 188 -16.13 -7.49 -10.95
C LYS A 188 -14.92 -6.56 -10.84
N LEU A 189 -13.95 -6.68 -11.74
CA LEU A 189 -12.81 -5.77 -11.79
C LEU A 189 -13.22 -4.30 -11.96
N LEU A 190 -14.27 -4.01 -12.75
CA LEU A 190 -14.81 -2.65 -12.89
C LEU A 190 -15.43 -2.11 -11.59
N ASN A 191 -15.76 -3.00 -10.63
CA ASN A 191 -16.20 -2.66 -9.27
C ASN A 191 -15.05 -2.80 -8.26
N PHE A 192 -13.85 -2.45 -8.66
CA PHE A 192 -12.62 -2.72 -7.94
C PHE A 192 -12.63 -2.15 -6.52
N LYS A 193 -12.40 -3.04 -5.57
CA LYS A 193 -12.11 -2.78 -4.16
C LYS A 193 -11.03 -3.78 -3.77
N ALA A 194 -10.04 -3.35 -3.05
CA ALA A 194 -8.92 -4.23 -2.69
C ALA A 194 -8.64 -4.20 -1.20
N ASN A 195 -8.24 -5.35 -0.68
CA ASN A 195 -7.44 -5.39 0.53
C ASN A 195 -6.00 -5.05 0.13
N HIS A 196 -5.64 -3.77 0.28
CA HIS A 196 -4.36 -3.24 -0.19
C HIS A 196 -3.30 -3.17 0.92
N ARG A 197 -3.55 -3.79 2.07
CA ARG A 197 -2.60 -3.90 3.17
C ARG A 197 -1.40 -4.75 2.79
N LYS A 198 -0.27 -4.52 3.44
CA LYS A 198 0.94 -5.33 3.37
C LYS A 198 1.56 -5.34 4.76
N ILE A 199 1.16 -6.34 5.52
CA ILE A 199 1.53 -6.52 6.92
C ILE A 199 2.11 -7.90 7.10
N ILE A 200 3.19 -7.99 7.84
CA ILE A 200 3.77 -9.24 8.33
C ILE A 200 3.89 -9.07 9.84
N LEU A 201 3.29 -9.98 10.60
CA LEU A 201 3.19 -9.91 12.05
C LEU A 201 3.57 -11.24 12.69
N SER A 202 4.40 -11.17 13.71
CA SER A 202 4.70 -12.26 14.66
C SER A 202 4.48 -11.78 16.10
N GLU A 203 4.72 -12.65 17.07
CA GLU A 203 4.73 -12.28 18.48
C GLU A 203 5.88 -11.32 18.86
N LYS A 204 6.92 -11.22 18.03
CA LYS A 204 8.12 -10.42 18.33
C LYS A 204 8.09 -9.05 17.67
N GLU A 205 7.66 -9.00 16.42
CA GLU A 205 7.72 -7.79 15.61
C GLU A 205 6.68 -7.77 14.47
N ALA A 206 6.43 -6.59 13.92
CA ALA A 206 5.66 -6.43 12.71
C ALA A 206 6.39 -5.60 11.66
N ILE A 207 6.09 -5.84 10.39
CA ILE A 207 6.51 -5.00 9.27
C ILE A 207 5.26 -4.52 8.53
N ILE A 208 5.13 -3.19 8.38
CA ILE A 208 4.13 -2.55 7.52
C ILE A 208 4.87 -1.92 6.35
N THR A 209 4.47 -2.23 5.11
CA THR A 209 5.24 -1.83 3.93
C THR A 209 4.36 -1.43 2.75
N SER A 210 4.97 -0.79 1.75
CA SER A 210 4.37 -0.57 0.43
C SER A 210 4.65 -1.73 -0.54
N ALA A 211 5.61 -2.61 -0.24
CA ALA A 211 6.08 -3.67 -1.14
C ALA A 211 5.09 -4.83 -1.27
N ASN A 212 4.93 -5.35 -2.49
CA ASN A 212 4.21 -6.60 -2.76
C ASN A 212 5.21 -7.72 -3.12
N PRO A 213 5.01 -8.96 -2.63
CA PRO A 213 5.81 -10.11 -3.08
C PRO A 213 5.32 -10.63 -4.43
N HIS A 214 5.39 -9.79 -5.43
CA HIS A 214 4.99 -10.05 -6.80
C HIS A 214 6.20 -9.85 -7.72
N SER A 215 6.53 -10.82 -8.58
CA SER A 215 7.77 -10.80 -9.37
C SER A 215 7.91 -9.54 -10.21
N ALA A 216 6.86 -9.12 -10.91
CA ALA A 216 6.87 -7.89 -11.71
C ALA A 216 6.98 -6.59 -10.87
N SER A 217 6.77 -6.67 -9.55
CA SER A 217 6.96 -5.56 -8.61
C SER A 217 8.27 -5.64 -7.84
N SER A 218 9.08 -6.67 -8.08
CA SER A 218 10.29 -6.95 -7.29
C SER A 218 11.37 -5.88 -7.43
N LEU A 219 11.33 -5.10 -8.49
CA LEU A 219 12.26 -3.99 -8.73
C LEU A 219 11.70 -2.62 -8.33
N HIS A 220 10.48 -2.55 -7.77
CA HIS A 220 9.91 -1.27 -7.37
C HIS A 220 10.65 -0.66 -6.18
N SER A 221 10.74 0.67 -6.17
CA SER A 221 11.21 1.40 -4.99
C SER A 221 10.09 1.49 -3.97
N ASN A 222 10.31 0.92 -2.79
CA ASN A 222 9.32 0.79 -1.73
C ASN A 222 9.84 1.34 -0.40
N ILE A 223 8.93 1.49 0.57
CA ILE A 223 9.27 1.74 1.97
C ILE A 223 8.59 0.71 2.88
N GLY A 224 9.16 0.55 4.05
CA GLY A 224 8.58 -0.25 5.12
C GLY A 224 9.06 0.22 6.49
N PHE A 225 8.32 -0.17 7.51
CA PHE A 225 8.66 0.08 8.90
C PHE A 225 8.53 -1.22 9.68
N ARG A 226 9.61 -1.60 10.32
CA ARG A 226 9.65 -2.68 11.30
C ARG A 226 9.39 -2.08 12.67
N MET A 227 8.60 -2.74 13.51
CA MET A 227 8.26 -2.28 14.86
C MET A 227 8.04 -3.42 15.84
N GLU A 228 8.25 -3.13 17.10
CA GLU A 228 8.03 -4.03 18.25
C GLU A 228 7.11 -3.39 19.30
N GLY A 229 6.72 -4.16 20.31
CA GLY A 229 6.02 -3.68 21.49
C GLY A 229 4.50 -3.78 21.41
N GLU A 230 3.81 -2.99 22.21
CA GLU A 230 2.36 -3.09 22.43
C GLU A 230 1.51 -2.86 21.19
N ILE A 231 2.03 -2.14 20.20
CA ILE A 231 1.36 -1.88 18.92
C ILE A 231 1.01 -3.17 18.16
N LEU A 232 1.75 -4.25 18.38
CA LEU A 232 1.51 -5.55 17.75
C LEU A 232 0.13 -6.11 18.09
N GLN A 233 -0.40 -5.80 19.29
CA GLN A 233 -1.74 -6.21 19.69
C GLN A 233 -2.83 -5.51 18.87
N ASP A 234 -2.68 -4.23 18.58
CA ASP A 234 -3.64 -3.49 17.76
C ASP A 234 -3.59 -3.90 16.29
N ILE A 235 -2.39 -4.23 15.78
CA ILE A 235 -2.25 -4.81 14.46
C ILE A 235 -2.99 -6.16 14.41
N LEU A 236 -2.75 -7.07 15.36
CA LEU A 236 -3.44 -8.36 15.43
C LEU A 236 -4.97 -8.19 15.56
N PHE A 237 -5.43 -7.25 16.39
CA PHE A 237 -6.85 -6.94 16.54
C PHE A 237 -7.49 -6.53 15.20
N SER A 238 -6.81 -5.69 14.45
CA SER A 238 -7.26 -5.25 13.13
C SER A 238 -7.28 -6.39 12.11
N GLU A 239 -6.28 -7.27 12.12
CA GLU A 239 -6.25 -8.44 11.22
C GLU A 239 -7.33 -9.49 11.59
N LYS A 240 -7.61 -9.68 12.87
CA LYS A 240 -8.77 -10.46 13.34
C LYS A 240 -10.10 -9.89 12.81
N ALA A 241 -10.23 -8.56 12.76
CA ALA A 241 -11.42 -7.92 12.20
C ALA A 241 -11.57 -8.16 10.68
N ILE A 242 -10.46 -8.20 9.93
CA ILE A 242 -10.47 -8.54 8.49
C ILE A 242 -10.84 -10.01 8.28
N ALA A 243 -10.29 -10.93 9.06
CA ALA A 243 -10.67 -12.34 9.02
C ALA A 243 -12.17 -12.50 9.27
N LYS A 244 -12.71 -11.88 10.32
CA LYS A 244 -14.15 -11.88 10.66
C LYS A 244 -15.00 -11.24 9.56
N LEU A 245 -14.55 -10.13 8.96
CA LEU A 245 -15.20 -9.53 7.78
C LEU A 245 -15.31 -10.55 6.64
N SER A 246 -14.30 -11.38 6.48
CA SER A 246 -14.19 -12.37 5.41
C SER A 246 -14.91 -13.69 5.70
N GLY A 247 -15.44 -13.87 6.91
CA GLY A 247 -16.15 -15.07 7.33
C GLY A 247 -15.25 -16.17 7.91
N SER A 248 -14.02 -15.80 8.30
CA SER A 248 -13.03 -16.63 8.99
C SER A 248 -12.70 -16.06 10.39
N SER A 249 -11.80 -16.69 11.11
CA SER A 249 -11.29 -16.21 12.39
C SER A 249 -9.79 -16.41 12.47
N ILE A 250 -9.12 -15.58 13.26
CA ILE A 250 -7.73 -15.77 13.69
C ILE A 250 -7.78 -16.05 15.18
N ASP A 251 -7.43 -17.29 15.54
CA ASP A 251 -7.47 -17.76 16.91
C ASP A 251 -6.06 -17.70 17.53
N ILE A 252 -5.65 -16.49 17.89
CA ILE A 252 -4.37 -16.17 18.53
C ILE A 252 -4.68 -15.30 19.76
N GLU A 253 -4.21 -15.72 20.91
CA GLU A 253 -4.14 -14.88 22.10
C GLU A 253 -2.70 -14.44 22.31
N PHE A 254 -2.47 -13.13 22.42
CA PHE A 254 -1.15 -12.55 22.51
C PHE A 254 -1.20 -11.26 23.32
N SER A 255 -0.24 -11.10 24.22
CA SER A 255 -0.06 -9.89 25.03
C SER A 255 1.42 -9.49 24.99
N PRO A 256 1.77 -8.47 24.21
CA PRO A 256 3.14 -7.98 24.12
C PRO A 256 3.57 -7.32 25.43
N GLN A 257 4.88 -7.29 25.68
CA GLN A 257 5.43 -6.56 26.81
C GLN A 257 5.30 -5.05 26.60
N PRO A 258 4.97 -4.29 27.66
CA PRO A 258 4.98 -2.84 27.61
C PRO A 258 6.36 -2.30 27.21
N THR A 259 6.36 -1.25 26.40
CA THR A 259 7.56 -0.58 25.95
C THR A 259 7.61 0.86 26.43
N THR A 260 8.80 1.43 26.49
CA THR A 260 9.05 2.82 26.86
C THR A 260 10.02 3.42 25.84
N GLY A 261 10.19 4.74 25.83
CA GLY A 261 11.18 5.37 24.97
C GLY A 261 10.78 6.77 24.49
N PRO A 262 11.67 7.41 23.72
CA PRO A 262 11.45 8.76 23.21
C PRO A 262 10.56 8.80 21.97
N ILE A 263 10.43 7.70 21.25
CA ILE A 263 9.71 7.61 19.99
C ILE A 263 8.26 7.18 20.27
N LYS A 264 7.30 7.84 19.64
CA LYS A 264 5.89 7.49 19.70
C LYS A 264 5.47 6.89 18.36
N ILE A 265 4.84 5.70 18.40
CA ILE A 265 4.33 5.02 17.21
C ILE A 265 2.82 4.80 17.35
N GLN A 266 2.09 4.88 16.24
CA GLN A 266 0.64 4.68 16.18
C GLN A 266 0.26 3.92 14.92
N TYR A 267 -0.49 2.83 15.05
CA TYR A 267 -1.07 2.10 13.93
C TYR A 267 -2.34 2.80 13.43
N ILE A 268 -2.41 3.10 12.14
CA ILE A 268 -3.55 3.81 11.53
C ILE A 268 -3.99 3.11 10.24
N THR A 269 -5.31 2.98 10.07
CA THR A 269 -5.87 2.26 8.92
C THR A 269 -6.96 3.07 8.22
N GLU A 270 -7.18 2.80 6.94
CA GLU A 270 -8.24 3.36 6.08
C GLU A 270 -8.40 4.89 6.23
N GLN A 271 -9.61 5.37 6.56
CA GLN A 271 -9.90 6.81 6.69
C GLN A 271 -9.16 7.49 7.85
N LYS A 272 -8.65 6.72 8.83
CA LYS A 272 -7.82 7.30 9.90
C LYS A 272 -6.50 7.83 9.35
N ILE A 273 -5.98 7.19 8.28
CA ILE A 273 -4.80 7.67 7.54
C ILE A 273 -5.07 9.07 6.98
N GLN A 274 -6.21 9.27 6.26
CA GLN A 274 -6.58 10.59 5.75
C GLN A 274 -6.69 11.64 6.86
N LYS A 275 -7.31 11.27 7.99
CA LYS A 275 -7.46 12.19 9.12
C LYS A 275 -6.11 12.60 9.71
N SER A 276 -5.21 11.64 9.90
CA SER A 276 -3.86 11.90 10.40
C SER A 276 -3.08 12.82 9.45
N LEU A 277 -3.10 12.53 8.14
CA LEU A 277 -2.45 13.38 7.13
C LEU A 277 -3.01 14.81 7.14
N LEU A 278 -4.32 14.96 7.08
CA LEU A 278 -4.97 16.28 7.08
C LEU A 278 -4.67 17.06 8.35
N SER A 279 -4.72 16.42 9.52
CA SER A 279 -4.42 17.06 10.80
C SER A 279 -2.99 17.60 10.85
N ASN A 280 -2.00 16.83 10.37
CA ASN A 280 -0.61 17.28 10.33
C ASN A 280 -0.40 18.40 9.28
N ILE A 281 -1.00 18.27 8.08
CA ILE A 281 -0.88 19.30 7.04
C ILE A 281 -1.54 20.63 7.46
N GLU A 282 -2.66 20.57 8.19
CA GLU A 282 -3.38 21.75 8.65
C GLU A 282 -2.61 22.55 9.72
N GLN A 283 -1.71 21.91 10.45
CA GLN A 283 -0.88 22.52 11.50
C GLN A 283 0.40 23.18 10.95
N LEU A 284 0.84 22.85 9.73
CA LEU A 284 2.07 23.36 9.15
C LEU A 284 2.05 24.90 9.00
N ASP A 285 3.14 25.52 9.38
CA ASP A 285 3.39 26.96 9.19
C ASP A 285 4.78 27.22 8.55
N ALA A 286 5.25 28.46 8.58
CA ALA A 286 6.50 28.88 7.94
C ALA A 286 7.77 28.27 8.59
N SER A 287 7.68 27.78 9.83
CA SER A 287 8.80 27.14 10.53
C SER A 287 8.94 25.65 10.19
N ASP A 288 7.91 25.07 9.54
CA ASP A 288 7.80 23.65 9.29
C ASP A 288 8.12 23.29 7.84
N SER A 289 8.43 22.02 7.63
CA SER A 289 8.54 21.47 6.28
C SER A 289 7.86 20.11 6.16
N LEU A 290 7.40 19.80 4.94
CA LEU A 290 6.77 18.54 4.55
C LEU A 290 7.43 18.02 3.28
N ASP A 291 7.97 16.83 3.37
CA ASP A 291 8.49 16.06 2.24
C ASP A 291 7.54 14.87 1.95
N ILE A 292 7.06 14.76 0.72
CA ILE A 292 6.14 13.72 0.28
C ILE A 292 6.79 12.88 -0.81
N GLY A 293 6.87 11.56 -0.59
CA GLY A 293 7.18 10.58 -1.63
C GLY A 293 5.98 9.67 -1.86
N VAL A 294 5.29 9.76 -3.02
CA VAL A 294 4.06 8.99 -3.22
C VAL A 294 3.87 8.50 -4.65
N PHE A 295 3.37 7.25 -4.76
CA PHE A 295 3.07 6.62 -6.06
C PHE A 295 1.85 7.23 -6.76
N TYR A 296 0.72 7.43 -6.03
CA TYR A 296 -0.48 8.10 -6.55
C TYR A 296 -0.95 9.22 -5.63
N ILE A 297 -1.24 10.38 -6.22
CA ILE A 297 -1.88 11.50 -5.54
C ILE A 297 -3.06 12.04 -6.36
N SER A 298 -4.27 11.97 -5.79
CA SER A 298 -5.50 12.46 -6.43
C SER A 298 -6.52 13.00 -5.43
N ASP A 299 -6.43 12.64 -4.14
CA ASP A 299 -7.41 13.03 -3.11
C ASP A 299 -7.53 14.54 -3.01
N ARG A 300 -8.73 15.07 -3.29
CA ARG A 300 -8.98 16.51 -3.37
C ARG A 300 -8.85 17.22 -2.03
N LYS A 301 -9.06 16.52 -0.90
CA LYS A 301 -8.88 17.12 0.43
C LYS A 301 -7.40 17.33 0.70
N ILE A 302 -6.56 16.33 0.39
CA ILE A 302 -5.10 16.43 0.52
C ILE A 302 -4.55 17.54 -0.39
N VAL A 303 -4.90 17.52 -1.69
CA VAL A 303 -4.45 18.57 -2.63
C VAL A 303 -4.84 19.98 -2.16
N LYS A 304 -6.06 20.16 -1.64
CA LYS A 304 -6.52 21.45 -1.12
C LYS A 304 -5.77 21.85 0.16
N ALA A 305 -5.52 20.89 1.07
CA ALA A 305 -4.78 21.14 2.31
C ALA A 305 -3.33 21.54 2.04
N LEU A 306 -2.63 20.88 1.10
CA LEU A 306 -1.28 21.21 0.67
C LEU A 306 -1.18 22.66 0.12
N LYS A 307 -2.13 23.05 -0.73
CA LYS A 307 -2.19 24.41 -1.24
C LYS A 307 -2.33 25.45 -0.13
N LYS A 308 -3.23 25.20 0.83
CA LYS A 308 -3.43 26.06 2.00
C LYS A 308 -2.18 26.11 2.91
N ALA A 309 -1.49 24.98 3.10
CA ALA A 309 -0.24 24.97 3.86
C ALA A 309 0.85 25.81 3.15
N ARG A 310 0.91 25.75 1.82
CA ARG A 310 1.81 26.60 1.05
C ARG A 310 1.47 28.09 1.17
N GLU A 311 0.17 28.45 1.22
CA GLU A 311 -0.28 29.82 1.49
C GLU A 311 0.19 30.32 2.87
N ARG A 312 0.31 29.44 3.87
CA ARG A 312 0.91 29.70 5.20
C ARG A 312 2.44 29.67 5.20
N GLN A 313 3.06 29.58 4.02
CA GLN A 313 4.53 29.59 3.79
C GLN A 313 5.26 28.32 4.27
N ALA A 314 4.55 27.23 4.56
CA ALA A 314 5.19 25.96 4.87
C ALA A 314 6.10 25.49 3.74
N GLY A 315 7.26 24.92 4.10
CA GLY A 315 8.21 24.34 3.16
C GLY A 315 7.68 22.98 2.65
N ILE A 316 7.24 22.87 1.40
CA ILE A 316 6.70 21.61 0.86
C ILE A 316 7.49 21.17 -0.35
N ARG A 317 7.89 19.88 -0.40
CA ARG A 317 8.51 19.24 -1.57
C ARG A 317 7.80 17.91 -1.86
N ILE A 318 7.54 17.60 -3.13
CA ILE A 318 6.81 16.39 -3.52
C ILE A 318 7.56 15.64 -4.61
N LEU A 319 7.92 14.38 -4.33
CA LEU A 319 8.49 13.44 -5.28
C LEU A 319 7.39 12.45 -5.70
N LEU A 320 7.10 12.39 -6.99
CA LEU A 320 6.01 11.60 -7.57
C LEU A 320 6.54 10.56 -8.55
N ASP A 321 5.87 9.41 -8.61
CA ASP A 321 5.93 8.57 -9.80
C ASP A 321 5.29 9.29 -11.00
N ALA A 322 5.92 9.24 -12.17
CA ALA A 322 5.40 9.89 -13.37
C ALA A 322 4.17 9.17 -13.96
N ASN A 323 3.79 8.03 -13.38
CA ASN A 323 2.75 7.12 -13.86
C ASN A 323 2.92 6.78 -15.35
N LYS A 324 4.14 6.49 -15.73
CA LYS A 324 4.48 6.08 -17.11
C LYS A 324 4.50 4.57 -17.30
N ASP A 325 4.85 3.80 -16.27
CA ASP A 325 5.06 2.35 -16.34
C ASP A 325 4.08 1.58 -15.46
N ALA A 326 3.57 0.45 -15.96
CA ALA A 326 2.78 -0.52 -15.22
C ALA A 326 3.02 -1.93 -15.75
N PHE A 327 3.84 -2.72 -15.06
CA PHE A 327 4.07 -4.12 -15.39
C PHE A 327 4.42 -4.32 -16.88
N GLY A 328 5.37 -3.53 -17.40
CA GLY A 328 5.79 -3.55 -18.79
C GLY A 328 4.86 -2.84 -19.78
N LYS A 329 3.83 -2.12 -19.33
CA LYS A 329 2.93 -1.34 -20.18
C LYS A 329 3.05 0.15 -19.89
N GLU A 330 3.02 0.97 -20.95
CA GLU A 330 3.03 2.43 -20.80
C GLU A 330 1.67 2.95 -20.32
N LYS A 331 1.70 3.88 -19.37
CA LYS A 331 0.53 4.59 -18.82
C LYS A 331 0.46 6.02 -19.34
N ASN A 332 -0.72 6.62 -19.20
CA ASN A 332 -1.02 7.98 -19.70
C ASN A 332 -0.69 9.12 -18.72
N GLY A 333 -0.07 8.81 -17.55
CA GLY A 333 0.33 9.80 -16.55
C GLY A 333 -0.77 10.28 -15.59
N ILE A 334 -2.00 9.80 -15.73
CA ILE A 334 -3.11 10.14 -14.84
C ILE A 334 -2.99 9.29 -13.55
N PRO A 335 -3.18 9.87 -12.35
CA PRO A 335 -3.59 11.25 -12.04
C PRO A 335 -2.42 12.21 -11.77
N ASN A 336 -1.20 11.70 -11.58
CA ASN A 336 -0.11 12.45 -10.97
C ASN A 336 0.29 13.68 -11.79
N ARG A 337 0.39 13.57 -13.11
CA ARG A 337 0.83 14.71 -13.95
C ARG A 337 -0.14 15.89 -13.87
N GLN A 338 -1.43 15.64 -13.75
CA GLN A 338 -2.47 16.68 -13.63
C GLN A 338 -2.45 17.33 -12.24
N VAL A 339 -2.30 16.52 -11.18
CA VAL A 339 -2.18 17.03 -9.80
C VAL A 339 -0.87 17.78 -9.61
N ALA A 340 0.23 17.27 -10.15
CA ALA A 340 1.53 17.93 -10.10
C ALA A 340 1.48 19.33 -10.75
N TRP A 341 0.81 19.45 -11.90
CA TRP A 341 0.60 20.75 -12.55
C TRP A 341 -0.21 21.73 -11.68
N GLU A 342 -1.27 21.22 -11.01
CA GLU A 342 -2.07 22.05 -10.09
C GLU A 342 -1.26 22.52 -8.88
N LEU A 343 -0.47 21.64 -8.27
CA LEU A 343 0.36 21.95 -7.10
C LEU A 343 1.54 22.84 -7.46
N HIS A 344 2.18 22.60 -8.61
CA HIS A 344 3.27 23.44 -9.10
C HIS A 344 2.82 24.90 -9.34
N LYS A 345 1.61 25.10 -9.90
CA LYS A 345 1.02 26.44 -10.04
C LYS A 345 0.75 27.14 -8.70
N ALA A 346 0.58 26.38 -7.64
CA ALA A 346 0.45 26.91 -6.29
C ALA A 346 1.82 27.16 -5.60
N GLY A 347 2.93 27.05 -6.35
CA GLY A 347 4.29 27.31 -5.85
C GLY A 347 4.90 26.16 -5.04
N ILE A 348 4.36 24.93 -5.15
CA ILE A 348 4.94 23.75 -4.50
C ILE A 348 5.96 23.10 -5.44
N PRO A 349 7.24 22.94 -5.03
CA PRO A 349 8.25 22.22 -5.77
C PRO A 349 7.88 20.75 -5.98
N ILE A 350 7.98 20.29 -7.23
CA ILE A 350 7.69 18.92 -7.66
C ILE A 350 8.92 18.35 -8.38
N ARG A 351 9.23 17.08 -8.10
CA ARG A 351 10.16 16.28 -8.91
C ARG A 351 9.49 14.94 -9.25
N TRP A 352 9.99 14.29 -10.29
CA TRP A 352 9.55 12.97 -10.71
C TRP A 352 10.62 11.94 -10.37
N ALA A 353 10.20 10.79 -9.86
CA ALA A 353 11.11 9.66 -9.71
C ALA A 353 11.67 9.24 -11.09
N ASN A 354 12.98 9.02 -11.16
CA ASN A 354 13.67 8.61 -12.37
C ASN A 354 13.63 7.08 -12.51
N THR A 355 12.50 6.57 -13.01
CA THR A 355 12.23 5.13 -13.16
C THR A 355 12.55 4.63 -14.57
N HIS A 356 12.91 3.33 -14.70
CA HIS A 356 13.35 2.68 -15.94
C HIS A 356 12.61 1.36 -16.14
N GLY A 357 11.27 1.36 -16.03
CA GLY A 357 10.38 0.21 -16.12
C GLY A 357 9.82 -0.25 -14.76
N GLU A 358 10.54 0.00 -13.67
CA GLU A 358 10.02 -0.14 -12.32
C GLU A 358 9.17 1.08 -11.90
N GLN A 359 8.51 1.00 -10.74
CA GLN A 359 7.69 2.08 -10.18
C GLN A 359 8.32 2.65 -8.90
N PHE A 360 8.16 3.96 -8.69
CA PHE A 360 8.36 4.59 -7.40
C PHE A 360 7.12 4.34 -6.53
N HIS A 361 7.06 3.15 -5.94
CA HIS A 361 5.88 2.66 -5.23
C HIS A 361 5.85 3.08 -3.73
N THR A 362 6.66 4.05 -3.36
CA THR A 362 6.70 4.67 -2.03
C THR A 362 5.39 5.40 -1.68
N LYS A 363 5.01 5.40 -0.40
CA LYS A 363 3.93 6.21 0.17
C LYS A 363 4.36 6.67 1.55
N MET A 364 4.97 7.85 1.63
CA MET A 364 5.55 8.39 2.85
C MET A 364 5.48 9.91 2.89
N ASP A 365 5.15 10.43 4.07
CA ASP A 365 5.19 11.84 4.43
C ASP A 365 6.15 12.05 5.59
N ILE A 366 6.96 13.10 5.51
CA ILE A 366 7.92 13.48 6.55
C ILE A 366 7.64 14.94 6.92
N PHE A 367 6.95 15.13 8.02
CA PHE A 367 6.71 16.44 8.62
C PHE A 367 7.88 16.76 9.53
N THR A 368 8.58 17.84 9.26
CA THR A 368 9.70 18.31 10.10
C THR A 368 9.26 19.56 10.84
N GLU A 369 9.06 19.41 12.15
CA GLU A 369 8.76 20.46 13.13
C GLU A 369 10.08 20.94 13.79
N PRO A 370 10.12 22.06 14.55
CA PRO A 370 11.36 22.55 15.20
C PRO A 370 12.10 21.50 16.03
N ASP A 371 11.39 20.68 16.81
CA ASP A 371 11.98 19.72 17.75
C ASP A 371 11.76 18.25 17.40
N SER A 372 10.85 17.97 16.47
CA SER A 372 10.42 16.61 16.14
C SER A 372 10.26 16.39 14.64
N VAL A 373 10.17 15.10 14.28
CA VAL A 373 9.79 14.64 12.96
C VAL A 373 8.57 13.73 13.12
N VAL A 374 7.52 13.96 12.32
CA VAL A 374 6.40 13.04 12.19
C VAL A 374 6.50 12.36 10.84
N ILE A 375 6.51 11.02 10.86
CA ILE A 375 6.59 10.19 9.65
C ILE A 375 5.27 9.44 9.53
N ILE A 376 4.63 9.48 8.37
CA ILE A 376 3.44 8.67 8.09
C ILE A 376 3.72 7.87 6.82
N GLY A 377 3.69 6.54 6.91
CA GLY A 377 3.97 5.71 5.74
C GLY A 377 3.41 4.30 5.85
N GLY A 378 3.30 3.63 4.69
CA GLY A 378 2.76 2.28 4.58
C GLY A 378 2.16 1.96 3.21
N SER A 379 0.96 1.38 3.18
CA SER A 379 0.35 0.90 1.94
C SER A 379 -0.46 1.95 1.17
N ALA A 380 -0.95 3.00 1.84
CA ALA A 380 -1.99 3.88 1.34
C ALA A 380 -1.51 4.90 0.31
N ASN A 381 -1.99 4.83 -0.92
CA ASN A 381 -1.89 5.92 -1.89
C ASN A 381 -2.79 7.09 -1.51
N PHE A 382 -2.45 8.31 -1.97
CA PHE A 382 -3.23 9.52 -1.68
C PHE A 382 -4.38 9.71 -2.65
N THR A 383 -5.23 8.69 -2.76
CA THR A 383 -6.41 8.71 -3.61
C THR A 383 -7.69 8.56 -2.78
N LYS A 384 -8.80 9.02 -3.30
CA LYS A 384 -10.12 8.90 -2.63
C LYS A 384 -10.50 7.44 -2.33
N ARG A 385 -10.00 6.48 -3.11
CA ARG A 385 -10.26 5.06 -2.89
C ARG A 385 -9.50 4.54 -1.67
N ASN A 386 -8.21 4.81 -1.60
CA ASN A 386 -7.32 4.35 -0.54
C ASN A 386 -7.62 5.06 0.79
N LEU A 387 -7.87 6.37 0.76
CA LEU A 387 -8.11 7.18 1.96
C LEU A 387 -9.58 7.26 2.41
N GLY A 388 -10.52 6.67 1.65
CA GLY A 388 -11.98 6.87 1.83
C GLY A 388 -12.76 5.66 2.36
N ASN A 389 -12.14 4.69 3.04
CA ASN A 389 -12.79 3.44 3.48
C ASN A 389 -13.38 2.60 2.32
N LYS A 390 -12.73 2.60 1.15
CA LYS A 390 -13.17 1.84 -0.01
C LYS A 390 -12.23 0.66 -0.31
N ASN A 391 -10.94 0.84 -0.01
CA ASN A 391 -9.94 -0.21 0.16
C ASN A 391 -9.65 -0.42 1.64
N LEU A 392 -9.01 -1.54 1.97
CA LEU A 392 -8.30 -1.72 3.24
C LEU A 392 -6.86 -1.26 3.05
N GLU A 393 -6.38 -0.44 3.98
CA GLU A 393 -5.03 0.14 3.97
C GLU A 393 -4.45 0.14 5.38
N ALA A 394 -3.13 0.10 5.48
CA ALA A 394 -2.43 0.18 6.75
C ALA A 394 -1.19 1.06 6.65
N ASN A 395 -1.09 2.00 7.56
CA ASN A 395 0.07 2.86 7.72
C ASN A 395 0.50 2.91 9.20
N ILE A 396 1.71 3.33 9.42
CA ILE A 396 2.25 3.72 10.72
C ILE A 396 2.45 5.23 10.76
N ALA A 397 2.13 5.84 11.89
CA ALA A 397 2.53 7.20 12.22
C ALA A 397 3.60 7.14 13.32
N ILE A 398 4.75 7.77 13.10
CA ILE A 398 5.89 7.79 14.01
C ILE A 398 6.18 9.25 14.34
N LYS A 399 6.19 9.61 15.62
CA LYS A 399 6.66 10.92 16.08
C LYS A 399 7.92 10.72 16.92
N ALA A 400 9.04 11.27 16.44
CA ALA A 400 10.35 11.10 17.07
C ALA A 400 11.08 12.44 17.18
N PRO A 401 11.91 12.63 18.23
CA PRO A 401 12.85 13.75 18.29
C PRO A 401 13.74 13.79 17.03
N ARG A 402 14.15 14.99 16.61
CA ARG A 402 15.01 15.15 15.41
C ARG A 402 16.34 14.39 15.47
N ARG A 403 16.86 14.17 16.69
CA ARG A 403 18.12 13.47 16.92
C ARG A 403 18.05 11.94 16.78
N GLU A 404 16.84 11.38 16.80
CA GLU A 404 16.68 9.92 16.69
C GLU A 404 17.11 9.43 15.31
N SER A 405 17.68 8.21 15.25
CA SER A 405 18.20 7.62 14.00
C SER A 405 17.15 7.57 12.92
N ILE A 406 15.94 7.12 13.23
CA ILE A 406 14.84 7.03 12.27
C ILE A 406 14.48 8.40 11.66
N SER A 407 14.52 9.49 12.46
CA SER A 407 14.27 10.84 11.98
C SER A 407 15.34 11.30 10.98
N GLN A 408 16.61 10.96 11.25
CA GLN A 408 17.73 11.30 10.38
C GLN A 408 17.72 10.43 9.11
N GLU A 409 17.51 9.14 9.23
CA GLU A 409 17.50 8.20 8.11
C GLU A 409 16.43 8.53 7.07
N VAL A 410 15.17 8.78 7.49
CA VAL A 410 14.09 9.10 6.54
C VAL A 410 14.30 10.44 5.85
N LYS A 411 14.83 11.44 6.58
CA LYS A 411 15.17 12.76 6.00
C LYS A 411 16.32 12.64 5.02
N GLN A 412 17.37 11.90 5.36
CA GLN A 412 18.50 11.67 4.47
C GLN A 412 18.08 10.87 3.22
N TYR A 413 17.22 9.85 3.39
CA TYR A 413 16.65 9.11 2.28
C TYR A 413 15.93 10.03 1.29
N PHE A 414 14.97 10.83 1.77
CA PHE A 414 14.22 11.75 0.90
C PHE A 414 15.13 12.83 0.30
N HIS A 415 16.06 13.38 1.09
CA HIS A 415 17.03 14.37 0.61
C HIS A 415 17.89 13.81 -0.53
N SER A 416 18.38 12.58 -0.40
CA SER A 416 19.15 11.91 -1.46
C SER A 416 18.34 11.72 -2.73
N LEU A 417 17.07 11.28 -2.61
CA LEU A 417 16.16 11.18 -3.76
C LEU A 417 15.92 12.53 -4.44
N TRP A 418 15.82 13.59 -3.65
CA TRP A 418 15.54 14.94 -4.16
C TRP A 418 16.73 15.58 -4.85
N GLN A 419 17.96 15.39 -4.36
CA GLN A 419 19.15 16.11 -4.83
C GLN A 419 19.80 15.47 -6.06
N HIS A 420 19.71 14.18 -6.25
CA HIS A 420 20.48 13.47 -7.28
C HIS A 420 19.63 13.10 -8.49
N GLU A 421 20.08 13.47 -9.69
CA GLU A 421 19.40 13.22 -10.95
C GLU A 421 19.22 11.71 -11.25
N LYS A 422 20.10 10.86 -10.74
CA LYS A 422 19.95 9.41 -10.86
C LYS A 422 18.66 8.88 -10.18
N TYR A 423 18.11 9.60 -9.20
CA TYR A 423 16.90 9.25 -8.49
C TYR A 423 15.67 10.04 -8.89
N SER A 424 15.85 11.30 -9.32
CA SER A 424 14.70 12.13 -9.66
C SER A 424 15.00 13.16 -10.76
N LEU A 425 13.98 13.44 -11.55
CA LEU A 425 13.99 14.37 -12.67
C LEU A 425 13.25 15.67 -12.32
N PRO A 426 13.59 16.79 -12.96
CA PRO A 426 12.89 18.06 -12.76
C PRO A 426 11.43 17.98 -13.24
N PHE A 427 10.58 18.88 -12.73
CA PHE A 427 9.14 18.92 -13.04
C PHE A 427 8.85 18.92 -14.55
N GLU A 428 9.66 19.60 -15.35
CA GLU A 428 9.51 19.76 -16.80
C GLU A 428 9.57 18.45 -17.57
N ALA A 429 10.23 17.40 -17.02
CA ALA A 429 10.40 16.11 -17.70
C ALA A 429 9.06 15.42 -18.04
N TYR A 430 8.06 15.56 -17.17
CA TYR A 430 6.72 14.99 -17.38
C TYR A 430 5.59 15.98 -17.15
N LYS A 431 5.88 17.28 -17.35
CA LYS A 431 4.87 18.34 -17.28
C LYS A 431 3.72 18.06 -18.23
N GLU A 432 2.51 18.08 -17.71
CA GLU A 432 1.28 17.86 -18.50
C GLU A 432 0.29 19.01 -18.28
N THR A 433 -0.02 19.71 -19.34
CA THR A 433 -0.88 20.91 -19.31
C THR A 433 -2.23 20.70 -19.98
N SER A 434 -2.54 19.48 -20.46
CA SER A 434 -3.78 19.15 -21.16
C SER A 434 -5.00 19.36 -20.27
N THR A 435 -5.85 20.30 -20.65
CA THR A 435 -7.12 20.55 -19.99
C THR A 435 -8.08 19.36 -20.09
N LEU A 436 -8.05 18.63 -21.21
CA LEU A 436 -8.88 17.44 -21.40
C LEU A 436 -8.49 16.33 -20.41
N LYS A 437 -7.19 16.02 -20.28
CA LYS A 437 -6.71 15.04 -19.32
C LYS A 437 -6.98 15.47 -17.88
N TYR A 438 -6.90 16.77 -17.57
CA TYR A 438 -7.27 17.30 -16.27
C TYR A 438 -8.73 17.03 -15.93
N TRP A 439 -9.67 17.32 -16.84
CA TRP A 439 -11.10 17.04 -16.62
C TRP A 439 -11.40 15.54 -16.58
N LEU A 440 -10.70 14.73 -17.37
CA LEU A 440 -10.80 13.26 -17.29
C LEU A 440 -10.38 12.76 -15.90
N TYR A 441 -9.24 13.19 -15.39
CA TYR A 441 -8.81 12.90 -14.03
C TYR A 441 -9.86 13.31 -12.99
N ARG A 442 -10.41 14.53 -13.10
CA ARG A 442 -11.43 15.04 -12.18
C ARG A 442 -12.71 14.20 -12.21
N TYR A 443 -13.13 13.78 -13.39
CA TYR A 443 -14.26 12.86 -13.57
C TYR A 443 -13.98 11.49 -12.92
N GLN A 444 -12.83 10.91 -13.16
CA GLN A 444 -12.42 9.63 -12.58
C GLN A 444 -12.36 9.69 -11.04
N GLU A 445 -11.77 10.74 -10.49
CA GLU A 445 -11.70 10.95 -9.04
C GLU A 445 -13.09 11.16 -8.41
N PHE A 446 -13.96 11.91 -9.07
CA PHE A 446 -15.32 12.17 -8.59
C PHE A 446 -16.17 10.89 -8.58
N THR A 447 -16.20 10.16 -9.67
CA THR A 447 -17.03 8.96 -9.86
C THR A 447 -16.45 7.70 -9.23
N GLY A 448 -15.13 7.63 -9.07
CA GLY A 448 -14.39 6.42 -8.74
C GLY A 448 -14.18 5.47 -9.94
N ALA A 449 -14.43 5.93 -11.16
CA ALA A 449 -14.20 5.19 -12.41
C ALA A 449 -12.71 5.17 -12.79
N SER A 450 -11.87 4.68 -11.88
CA SER A 450 -10.42 4.60 -12.07
C SER A 450 -9.86 3.36 -11.40
N THR A 451 -8.61 3.05 -11.66
CA THR A 451 -7.83 2.00 -10.99
C THR A 451 -6.81 2.55 -9.99
N PHE A 452 -6.73 3.88 -9.86
CA PHE A 452 -5.89 4.56 -8.86
C PHE A 452 -6.62 4.94 -7.58
#